data_838fa43b768b9e0cc15591d5e155b196
#
_entry.id   838fa43b768b9e0cc15591d5e155b196
#
_cell.length_a   1.000
_cell.length_b   1.000
_cell.length_c   1.000
_cell.angle_alpha   90.00
_cell.angle_beta   90.00
_cell.angle_gamma   90.00
#
_symmetry.space_group_name_H-M   'P 1'
#
loop_
_entity.id
_entity.type
_entity.pdbx_description
1 polymer ?
#
loop_
_entity_poly.entity_id
_entity_poly.type
_entity_poly.pdbx_seq_one_letter_code
_entity_poly.pdbx_strand_id
1 'polypeptide(L)'
;MEHYKLKSNLIVFAAIVLSFIGCEAKPTESQIELALDKQVIEKPFSLKDYSEKDFDSIFIIYPYFDTNRKVFLNLRMSKKLKSLCNVNTGSELISTILFIKNSRVEAYTIIERKNADFASIDFEKQHLFPFDQKFIMDKERDVHIHSLYSE
;
A
#
# COMPACT_ATOMS: atom_id res chain seq x y z
N MET A 1 -22.28 -46.20 -15.66
CA MET A 1 -20.94 -45.76 -15.19
C MET A 1 -20.49 -44.39 -15.71
N GLU A 2 -21.17 -43.76 -16.65
CA GLU A 2 -20.79 -42.46 -17.24
C GLU A 2 -21.24 -41.22 -16.39
N HIS A 3 -22.33 -41.33 -15.65
CA HIS A 3 -22.84 -40.21 -14.88
C HIS A 3 -21.96 -39.77 -13.70
N TYR A 4 -21.08 -40.62 -13.19
CA TYR A 4 -20.17 -40.27 -12.05
C TYR A 4 -18.95 -39.46 -12.53
N LYS A 5 -18.47 -39.68 -13.78
CA LYS A 5 -17.34 -38.93 -14.36
C LYS A 5 -17.69 -37.47 -14.62
N LEU A 6 -18.95 -37.23 -15.06
CA LEU A 6 -19.40 -35.87 -15.40
C LEU A 6 -19.51 -34.97 -14.12
N LYS A 7 -20.01 -35.55 -13.01
CA LYS A 7 -20.11 -34.79 -11.74
C LYS A 7 -18.74 -34.46 -11.13
N SER A 8 -17.78 -35.40 -11.23
CA SER A 8 -16.42 -35.17 -10.72
C SER A 8 -15.69 -34.04 -11.48
N ASN A 9 -15.83 -34.01 -12.81
CA ASN A 9 -15.21 -32.96 -13.62
C ASN A 9 -15.83 -31.58 -13.39
N LEU A 10 -17.14 -31.52 -13.12
CA LEU A 10 -17.85 -30.27 -12.83
C LEU A 10 -17.41 -29.67 -11.48
N ILE A 11 -17.18 -30.52 -10.48
CA ILE A 11 -16.70 -30.07 -9.13
C ILE A 11 -15.26 -29.56 -9.23
N VAL A 12 -14.40 -30.24 -9.98
CA VAL A 12 -13.00 -29.80 -10.17
C VAL A 12 -12.96 -28.47 -10.94
N PHE A 13 -13.81 -28.30 -11.97
CA PHE A 13 -13.90 -27.04 -12.73
C PHE A 13 -14.43 -25.89 -11.86
N ALA A 14 -15.44 -26.15 -11.01
CA ALA A 14 -15.95 -25.14 -10.07
C ALA A 14 -14.90 -24.74 -9.02
N ALA A 15 -14.09 -25.69 -8.51
CA ALA A 15 -13.02 -25.40 -7.59
C ALA A 15 -11.88 -24.57 -8.22
N ILE A 16 -11.57 -24.81 -9.50
CA ILE A 16 -10.57 -24.02 -10.24
C ILE A 16 -11.08 -22.60 -10.52
N VAL A 17 -12.36 -22.43 -10.86
CA VAL A 17 -12.94 -21.11 -11.12
C VAL A 17 -13.01 -20.27 -9.84
N LEU A 18 -13.26 -20.87 -8.67
CA LEU A 18 -13.26 -20.19 -7.38
C LEU A 18 -11.87 -19.72 -6.93
N SER A 19 -10.80 -20.37 -7.39
CA SER A 19 -9.41 -19.94 -7.09
C SER A 19 -8.96 -18.73 -7.90
N PHE A 20 -9.69 -18.31 -8.91
CA PHE A 20 -9.44 -17.10 -9.71
C PHE A 20 -10.23 -15.87 -9.24
N ILE A 21 -11.01 -15.97 -8.18
CA ILE A 21 -11.54 -14.78 -7.51
C ILE A 21 -10.34 -14.12 -6.84
N GLY A 22 -9.62 -13.34 -7.65
CA GLY A 22 -8.43 -12.62 -7.23
C GLY A 22 -8.77 -11.79 -6.00
N CYS A 23 -8.11 -12.06 -4.90
CA CYS A 23 -8.21 -11.25 -3.69
C CYS A 23 -7.91 -9.81 -4.08
N GLU A 24 -8.93 -8.98 -4.23
CA GLU A 24 -8.77 -7.56 -4.53
C GLU A 24 -8.19 -6.90 -3.29
N ALA A 25 -7.13 -6.11 -3.48
CA ALA A 25 -6.57 -5.34 -2.37
C ALA A 25 -7.66 -4.46 -1.79
N LYS A 26 -7.89 -4.57 -0.48
CA LYS A 26 -8.91 -3.81 0.23
C LYS A 26 -8.32 -2.48 0.70
N PRO A 27 -9.10 -1.39 0.73
CA PRO A 27 -8.67 -0.22 1.47
C PRO A 27 -8.44 -0.65 2.92
N THR A 28 -7.26 -0.35 3.45
CA THR A 28 -7.04 -0.39 4.89
C THR A 28 -7.60 0.89 5.41
N GLU A 29 -8.63 0.77 6.18
CA GLU A 29 -9.45 1.87 6.62
C GLU A 29 -8.69 3.02 7.28
N SER A 30 -9.39 4.11 7.32
CA SER A 30 -9.38 5.26 8.22
C SER A 30 -8.56 5.16 9.52
N GLN A 31 -8.26 3.97 10.04
CA GLN A 31 -7.46 3.79 11.26
C GLN A 31 -6.03 4.35 11.10
N ILE A 32 -5.36 4.08 9.96
CA ILE A 32 -4.01 4.61 9.73
C ILE A 32 -4.07 6.12 9.53
N GLU A 33 -5.03 6.63 8.77
CA GLU A 33 -5.21 8.06 8.59
C GLU A 33 -5.55 8.76 9.90
N LEU A 34 -6.48 8.21 10.69
CA LEU A 34 -6.83 8.71 12.02
C LEU A 34 -5.66 8.63 13.01
N ALA A 35 -4.82 7.61 12.91
CA ALA A 35 -3.64 7.48 13.74
C ALA A 35 -2.59 8.53 13.35
N LEU A 36 -2.39 8.78 12.07
CA LEU A 36 -1.48 9.81 11.57
C LEU A 36 -1.96 11.21 11.94
N ASP A 37 -3.26 11.48 11.90
CA ASP A 37 -3.82 12.75 12.37
C ASP A 37 -3.50 13.03 13.84
N LYS A 38 -3.46 11.98 14.67
CA LYS A 38 -3.13 12.05 16.10
C LYS A 38 -1.65 11.83 16.40
N GLN A 39 -0.83 11.62 15.38
CA GLN A 39 0.60 11.37 15.56
C GLN A 39 1.29 12.52 16.30
N VAL A 40 2.08 12.18 17.29
CA VAL A 40 2.87 13.16 18.04
C VAL A 40 4.01 13.66 17.16
N ILE A 41 4.04 14.97 16.96
CA ILE A 41 5.08 15.67 16.22
C ILE A 41 6.47 15.35 16.78
N GLU A 42 7.45 15.21 15.90
CA GLU A 42 8.87 14.94 16.25
C GLU A 42 9.12 13.61 16.99
N LYS A 43 8.11 12.72 17.07
CA LYS A 43 8.30 11.36 17.58
C LYS A 43 8.37 10.35 16.45
N PRO A 44 9.35 9.44 16.46
CA PRO A 44 9.40 8.36 15.47
C PRO A 44 8.16 7.45 15.55
N PHE A 45 7.65 7.07 14.38
CA PHE A 45 6.53 6.12 14.24
C PHE A 45 6.78 5.17 13.07
N SER A 46 6.05 4.07 13.03
CA SER A 46 6.00 3.17 11.89
C SER A 46 4.54 2.92 11.51
N LEU A 47 4.26 2.73 10.22
CA LEU A 47 2.92 2.34 9.79
C LEU A 47 2.52 0.96 10.34
N LYS A 48 3.50 0.13 10.69
CA LYS A 48 3.28 -1.15 11.38
C LYS A 48 2.62 -0.95 12.74
N ASP A 49 2.93 0.11 13.45
CA ASP A 49 2.39 0.40 14.78
C ASP A 49 0.86 0.66 14.76
N TYR A 50 0.30 0.94 13.57
CA TYR A 50 -1.12 1.25 13.33
C TYR A 50 -1.89 0.19 12.55
N SER A 51 -1.26 -0.93 12.23
CA SER A 51 -1.87 -2.00 11.45
C SER A 51 -2.05 -3.26 12.29
N GLU A 52 -3.24 -3.85 12.21
CA GLU A 52 -3.49 -5.18 12.79
C GLU A 52 -2.88 -6.31 11.95
N LYS A 53 -2.49 -6.01 10.71
CA LYS A 53 -1.92 -6.99 9.78
C LYS A 53 -0.42 -6.80 9.65
N ASP A 54 0.27 -7.89 9.46
CA ASP A 54 1.69 -7.90 9.17
C ASP A 54 1.92 -7.94 7.67
N PHE A 55 2.63 -6.92 7.14
CA PHE A 55 3.04 -6.80 5.76
C PHE A 55 4.58 -6.89 5.67
N ASP A 56 5.11 -7.14 4.47
CA ASP A 56 6.56 -7.21 4.26
C ASP A 56 7.13 -5.81 4.01
N SER A 57 6.37 -5.00 3.25
CA SER A 57 6.83 -3.69 2.81
C SER A 57 5.66 -2.77 2.46
N ILE A 58 5.98 -1.50 2.31
CA ILE A 58 5.07 -0.48 1.81
C ILE A 58 5.66 0.18 0.57
N PHE A 59 4.79 0.63 -0.33
CA PHE A 59 5.14 1.45 -1.48
C PHE A 59 4.35 2.74 -1.43
N ILE A 60 5.05 3.88 -1.47
CA ILE A 60 4.43 5.19 -1.34
C ILE A 60 4.34 5.83 -2.72
N ILE A 61 3.11 6.22 -3.10
CA ILE A 61 2.78 6.96 -4.31
C ILE A 61 2.44 8.38 -3.88
N TYR A 62 3.26 9.32 -4.24
CA TYR A 62 3.09 10.74 -3.97
C TYR A 62 2.53 11.48 -5.20
N PRO A 63 2.12 12.75 -5.08
CA PRO A 63 1.69 13.56 -6.23
C PRO A 63 2.71 13.54 -7.38
N TYR A 64 2.20 13.41 -8.61
CA TYR A 64 3.01 13.36 -9.84
C TYR A 64 3.96 12.17 -9.97
N PHE A 65 3.78 11.11 -9.16
CA PHE A 65 4.55 9.89 -9.31
C PHE A 65 4.35 9.30 -10.72
N ASP A 66 5.46 8.98 -11.41
CA ASP A 66 5.39 8.33 -12.71
C ASP A 66 5.09 6.83 -12.57
N THR A 67 3.84 6.46 -12.84
CA THR A 67 3.35 5.08 -12.77
C THR A 67 3.89 4.17 -13.90
N ASN A 68 4.67 4.71 -14.85
CA ASN A 68 5.40 3.91 -15.84
C ASN A 68 6.75 3.41 -15.31
N ARG A 69 7.19 3.82 -14.13
CA ARG A 69 8.43 3.31 -13.53
C ARG A 69 8.36 1.80 -13.34
N LYS A 70 9.44 1.11 -13.70
CA LYS A 70 9.54 -0.36 -13.63
C LYS A 70 9.21 -0.91 -12.25
N VAL A 71 9.61 -0.21 -11.18
CA VAL A 71 9.32 -0.60 -9.80
C VAL A 71 7.83 -0.69 -9.52
N PHE A 72 7.03 0.24 -10.04
CA PHE A 72 5.57 0.23 -9.91
C PHE A 72 4.93 -0.82 -10.81
N LEU A 73 5.41 -0.94 -12.06
CA LEU A 73 4.88 -1.91 -13.02
C LEU A 73 5.05 -3.36 -12.57
N ASN A 74 6.08 -3.65 -11.78
CA ASN A 74 6.36 -4.98 -11.25
C ASN A 74 5.48 -5.36 -10.04
N LEU A 75 4.75 -4.40 -9.45
CA LEU A 75 3.85 -4.71 -8.34
C LEU A 75 2.65 -5.53 -8.81
N ARG A 76 2.39 -6.63 -8.13
CA ARG A 76 1.21 -7.46 -8.37
C ARG A 76 -0.01 -6.82 -7.73
N MET A 77 -0.88 -6.24 -8.54
CA MET A 77 -2.13 -5.61 -8.08
C MET A 77 -3.23 -5.75 -9.11
N SER A 78 -4.49 -5.54 -8.70
CA SER A 78 -5.63 -5.55 -9.61
C SER A 78 -5.56 -4.36 -10.59
N LYS A 79 -6.17 -4.54 -11.79
CA LYS A 79 -6.28 -3.44 -12.78
C LYS A 79 -7.01 -2.23 -12.21
N LYS A 80 -8.03 -2.46 -11.38
CA LYS A 80 -8.80 -1.39 -10.72
C LYS A 80 -7.93 -0.57 -9.77
N LEU A 81 -7.11 -1.23 -8.93
CA LEU A 81 -6.20 -0.55 -8.03
C LEU A 81 -5.13 0.22 -8.82
N LYS A 82 -4.60 -0.36 -9.89
CA LYS A 82 -3.64 0.33 -10.77
C LYS A 82 -4.24 1.60 -11.38
N SER A 83 -5.49 1.53 -11.84
CA SER A 83 -6.22 2.70 -12.36
C SER A 83 -6.43 3.76 -11.28
N LEU A 84 -6.78 3.35 -10.04
CA LEU A 84 -6.92 4.26 -8.91
C LEU A 84 -5.59 4.98 -8.60
N CYS A 85 -4.48 4.25 -8.57
CA CYS A 85 -3.16 4.85 -8.37
C CYS A 85 -2.84 5.89 -9.46
N ASN A 86 -3.13 5.58 -10.73
CA ASN A 86 -2.91 6.53 -11.84
C ASN A 86 -3.74 7.81 -11.68
N VAL A 87 -4.99 7.71 -11.22
CA VAL A 87 -5.83 8.88 -10.95
C VAL A 87 -5.28 9.69 -9.78
N ASN A 88 -4.87 9.01 -8.71
CA ASN A 88 -4.39 9.66 -7.49
C ASN A 88 -3.08 10.44 -7.70
N THR A 89 -2.21 10.00 -8.62
CA THR A 89 -0.98 10.76 -8.94
C THR A 89 -1.25 12.12 -9.55
N GLY A 90 -2.43 12.36 -10.12
CA GLY A 90 -2.86 13.69 -10.61
C GLY A 90 -3.34 14.64 -9.51
N SER A 91 -3.45 14.17 -8.26
CA SER A 91 -3.90 15.00 -7.13
C SER A 91 -2.71 15.49 -6.31
N GLU A 92 -2.64 16.80 -6.09
CA GLU A 92 -1.64 17.41 -5.19
C GLU A 92 -1.97 17.22 -3.70
N LEU A 93 -3.18 16.76 -3.38
CA LEU A 93 -3.72 16.77 -2.02
C LEU A 93 -3.58 15.44 -1.28
N ILE A 94 -3.20 14.38 -1.99
CA ILE A 94 -3.19 13.03 -1.42
C ILE A 94 -1.91 12.27 -1.76
N SER A 95 -1.56 11.35 -0.88
CA SER A 95 -0.61 10.25 -1.12
C SER A 95 -1.31 8.92 -1.01
N THR A 96 -0.89 7.92 -1.77
CA THR A 96 -1.42 6.55 -1.68
C THR A 96 -0.32 5.62 -1.17
N ILE A 97 -0.60 4.89 -0.10
CA ILE A 97 0.31 3.90 0.46
C ILE A 97 -0.22 2.51 0.12
N LEU A 98 0.60 1.71 -0.55
CA LEU A 98 0.30 0.32 -0.88
C LEU A 98 1.01 -0.58 0.13
N PHE A 99 0.29 -1.54 0.70
CA PHE A 99 0.81 -2.54 1.64
C PHE A 99 1.04 -3.86 0.90
N ILE A 100 2.25 -4.37 1.00
CA ILE A 100 2.72 -5.49 0.18
C ILE A 100 3.02 -6.69 1.08
N LYS A 101 2.49 -7.85 0.69
CA LYS A 101 2.79 -9.17 1.27
C LYS A 101 3.10 -10.15 0.15
N ASN A 102 4.20 -10.90 0.26
CA ASN A 102 4.60 -11.89 -0.74
C ASN A 102 4.63 -11.30 -2.18
N SER A 103 5.19 -10.11 -2.34
CA SER A 103 5.29 -9.38 -3.62
C SER A 103 3.93 -9.01 -4.24
N ARG A 104 2.84 -9.03 -3.47
CA ARG A 104 1.50 -8.65 -3.92
C ARG A 104 0.98 -7.50 -3.06
N VAL A 105 0.28 -6.56 -3.70
CA VAL A 105 -0.45 -5.52 -2.97
C VAL A 105 -1.72 -6.15 -2.41
N GLU A 106 -1.82 -6.21 -1.08
CA GLU A 106 -2.97 -6.78 -0.37
C GLU A 106 -3.90 -5.73 0.20
N ALA A 107 -3.36 -4.54 0.47
CA ALA A 107 -4.12 -3.44 1.01
C ALA A 107 -3.55 -2.09 0.53
N TYR A 108 -4.32 -1.03 0.66
CA TYR A 108 -3.89 0.33 0.42
C TYR A 108 -4.62 1.31 1.33
N THR A 109 -4.04 2.48 1.54
CA THR A 109 -4.71 3.62 2.16
C THR A 109 -4.40 4.89 1.37
N ILE A 110 -5.32 5.84 1.44
CA ILE A 110 -5.15 7.18 0.87
C ILE A 110 -5.01 8.13 2.04
N ILE A 111 -3.97 8.93 2.04
CA ILE A 111 -3.66 9.89 3.09
C ILE A 111 -3.77 11.29 2.52
N GLU A 112 -4.58 12.14 3.12
CA GLU A 112 -4.58 13.57 2.81
C GLU A 112 -3.30 14.22 3.33
N ARG A 113 -2.62 15.02 2.50
CA ARG A 113 -1.35 15.66 2.84
C ARG A 113 -1.44 16.57 4.06
N LYS A 114 -2.60 17.18 4.31
CA LYS A 114 -2.83 17.96 5.54
C LYS A 114 -2.69 17.13 6.83
N ASN A 115 -2.89 15.80 6.75
CA ASN A 115 -2.76 14.88 7.89
C ASN A 115 -1.34 14.32 8.01
N ALA A 116 -0.72 14.01 6.87
CA ALA A 116 0.69 13.57 6.79
C ALA A 116 1.19 13.73 5.35
N ASP A 117 2.18 14.59 5.14
CA ASP A 117 2.74 14.84 3.82
C ASP A 117 3.95 13.93 3.53
N PHE A 118 3.69 12.83 2.85
CA PHE A 118 4.74 11.92 2.42
C PHE A 118 5.52 12.42 1.19
N ALA A 119 5.08 13.49 0.52
CA ALA A 119 5.79 14.01 -0.65
C ALA A 119 7.15 14.65 -0.28
N SER A 120 7.38 14.96 0.99
CA SER A 120 8.66 15.49 1.50
C SER A 120 9.77 14.43 1.60
N ILE A 121 9.45 13.16 1.41
CA ILE A 121 10.46 12.09 1.35
C ILE A 121 11.23 12.19 0.04
N ASP A 122 12.57 12.08 0.11
CA ASP A 122 13.42 11.97 -1.08
C ASP A 122 13.21 10.62 -1.78
N PHE A 123 12.29 10.58 -2.72
CA PHE A 123 11.94 9.38 -3.49
C PHE A 123 12.88 9.11 -4.68
N GLU A 124 13.89 9.93 -4.94
CA GLU A 124 14.84 9.63 -6.01
C GLU A 124 15.59 8.33 -5.75
N LYS A 125 15.80 8.02 -4.47
CA LYS A 125 16.56 6.86 -4.02
C LYS A 125 15.70 5.63 -3.73
N GLN A 126 14.47 5.80 -3.23
CA GLN A 126 13.68 4.67 -2.75
C GLN A 126 12.18 4.97 -2.77
N HIS A 127 11.38 4.02 -3.25
CA HIS A 127 9.90 4.05 -3.20
C HIS A 127 9.32 2.91 -2.38
N LEU A 128 10.09 1.83 -2.20
CA LEU A 128 9.72 0.63 -1.46
C LEU A 128 10.46 0.63 -0.14
N PHE A 129 9.71 0.58 0.96
CA PHE A 129 10.25 0.63 2.31
C PHE A 129 9.86 -0.65 3.07
N PRO A 130 10.70 -1.14 4.00
CA PRO A 130 10.28 -2.15 4.97
C PRO A 130 9.02 -1.68 5.71
N PHE A 131 8.16 -2.62 6.11
CA PHE A 131 6.91 -2.25 6.80
C PHE A 131 7.15 -1.62 8.17
N ASP A 132 8.26 -1.94 8.82
CA ASP A 132 8.71 -1.36 10.09
C ASP A 132 9.60 -0.13 9.93
N GLN A 133 9.71 0.42 8.70
CA GLN A 133 10.41 1.68 8.47
C GLN A 133 9.94 2.73 9.46
N LYS A 134 10.89 3.37 10.14
CA LYS A 134 10.58 4.50 11.02
C LYS A 134 10.56 5.80 10.24
N PHE A 135 9.54 6.59 10.52
CA PHE A 135 9.33 7.93 10.01
C PHE A 135 9.27 8.91 11.17
N ILE A 136 9.46 10.18 10.88
CA ILE A 136 9.23 11.28 11.79
C ILE A 136 8.38 12.33 11.07
N MET A 137 7.48 12.98 11.78
CA MET A 137 6.62 14.03 11.25
C MET A 137 6.98 15.34 11.94
N ASP A 138 7.23 16.38 11.15
CA ASP A 138 7.53 17.72 11.67
C ASP A 138 6.26 18.55 11.93
N LYS A 139 6.42 19.82 12.27
CA LYS A 139 5.32 20.74 12.63
C LYS A 139 4.44 21.11 11.45
N GLU A 140 4.98 21.11 10.25
CA GLU A 140 4.29 21.31 8.98
C GLU A 140 3.57 20.04 8.50
N ARG A 141 3.71 18.93 9.23
CA ARG A 141 3.21 17.60 8.92
C ARG A 141 3.95 16.90 7.78
N ASP A 142 5.13 17.40 7.43
CA ASP A 142 6.03 16.76 6.50
C ASP A 142 6.62 15.49 7.11
N VAL A 143 6.55 14.38 6.36
CA VAL A 143 7.03 13.07 6.80
C VAL A 143 8.42 12.83 6.25
N HIS A 144 9.36 12.53 7.12
CA HIS A 144 10.75 12.24 6.79
C HIS A 144 11.12 10.82 7.21
N ILE A 145 12.09 10.22 6.52
CA ILE A 145 12.66 8.94 6.95
C ILE A 145 13.50 9.20 8.21
N HIS A 146 13.13 8.54 9.29
CA HIS A 146 13.94 8.55 10.50
C HIS A 146 15.11 7.58 10.31
N SER A 147 16.30 8.12 10.04
CA SER A 147 17.53 7.31 10.01
C SER A 147 18.02 7.07 11.43
N LEU A 148 18.22 5.81 11.80
CA LEU A 148 18.82 5.43 13.09
C LEU A 148 20.30 5.84 13.26
N TYR A 149 20.84 6.61 12.31
CA TYR A 149 22.24 7.02 12.23
C TYR A 149 22.39 8.54 12.30
N SER A 150 21.81 9.15 13.30
CA SER A 150 22.19 10.51 13.72
C SER A 150 22.51 10.49 15.21
N GLU A 151 23.60 9.85 15.56
CA GLU A 151 24.40 10.16 16.74
C GLU A 151 25.76 10.68 16.29
#